data_b75e9b4c4700dee3201065853e09dfcd
#
_entry.id   b75e9b4c4700dee3201065853e09dfcd
#
_cell.length_a   1.000
_cell.length_b   1.000
_cell.length_c   1.000
_cell.angle_alpha   90.00
_cell.angle_beta   90.00
_cell.angle_gamma   90.00
#
_symmetry.space_group_name_H-M   'P 1'
#
loop_
_entity.id
_entity.type
_entity.pdbx_description
1 polymer ?
#
loop_
_entity_poly.entity_id
_entity_poly.type
_entity_poly.pdbx_seq_one_letter_code
_entity_poly.pdbx_strand_id
1 'polypeptide(L)'
;MRPARVPNQALRRLLAEAGWSGARLAREINRAATENGLETHYDRTAVGHWLAGTRPRRPAAELAAEVLSRHLGRTVTPGETDLVAAAAEGRPAAAPWREDAVEHLERLGAFRERCDVTLLGAYSLAALTVPNWSTRTTLALGTAQPRQRSAAHDIDDARTMLALFSRHDASFGGGQVRRALSGYLATTLAPWLRRDTSPRLRRDLVTVAGQLAYLCAFAHFDSNLHNQAQQYYLVGLSLAQNPCDR
;
A
#
# COMPACT_ATOMS: atom_id res chain seq x y z
N MET A 1 17.51 -10.24 -35.35
CA MET A 1 16.95 -11.53 -34.89
C MET A 1 16.27 -11.27 -33.56
N ARG A 2 14.93 -11.40 -33.42
CA ARG A 2 14.25 -11.29 -32.11
C ARG A 2 14.60 -12.56 -31.32
N PRO A 3 14.98 -12.40 -30.02
CA PRO A 3 15.24 -13.56 -29.18
C PRO A 3 14.01 -14.46 -29.10
N ALA A 4 14.23 -15.79 -29.15
CA ALA A 4 13.14 -16.74 -29.00
C ALA A 4 12.43 -16.54 -27.67
N ARG A 5 11.10 -16.40 -27.72
CA ARG A 5 10.30 -16.23 -26.50
C ARG A 5 10.23 -17.57 -25.77
N VAL A 6 10.60 -17.58 -24.50
CA VAL A 6 10.46 -18.74 -23.62
C VAL A 6 9.02 -18.79 -23.10
N PRO A 7 8.28 -19.90 -23.28
CA PRO A 7 6.93 -20.03 -22.73
C PRO A 7 6.91 -19.88 -21.21
N ASN A 8 5.93 -19.15 -20.69
CA ASN A 8 5.76 -18.93 -19.25
C ASN A 8 5.18 -20.18 -18.57
N GLN A 9 6.07 -21.05 -18.08
CA GLN A 9 5.69 -22.28 -17.39
C GLN A 9 5.16 -22.03 -15.98
N ALA A 10 5.58 -20.93 -15.34
CA ALA A 10 5.14 -20.54 -14.01
C ALA A 10 3.65 -20.19 -14.02
N LEU A 11 3.22 -19.31 -14.93
CA LEU A 11 1.81 -18.95 -15.08
C LEU A 11 0.96 -20.18 -15.49
N ARG A 12 1.49 -21.08 -16.35
CA ARG A 12 0.78 -22.31 -16.72
C ARG A 12 0.50 -23.19 -15.50
N ARG A 13 1.47 -23.38 -14.62
CA ARG A 13 1.32 -24.17 -13.39
C ARG A 13 0.28 -23.53 -12.46
N LEU A 14 0.33 -22.22 -12.26
CA LEU A 14 -0.63 -21.51 -11.43
C LEU A 14 -2.06 -21.59 -11.98
N LEU A 15 -2.25 -21.50 -13.30
CA LEU A 15 -3.56 -21.68 -13.92
C LEU A 15 -4.07 -23.13 -13.78
N ALA A 16 -3.21 -24.11 -13.91
CA ALA A 16 -3.57 -25.51 -13.68
C ALA A 16 -3.96 -25.77 -12.21
N GLU A 17 -3.18 -25.24 -11.25
CA GLU A 17 -3.48 -25.29 -9.82
C GLU A 17 -4.82 -24.63 -9.50
N ALA A 18 -5.12 -23.48 -10.12
CA ALA A 18 -6.38 -22.75 -9.94
C ALA A 18 -7.57 -23.39 -10.70
N GLY A 19 -7.33 -24.31 -11.60
CA GLY A 19 -8.37 -24.84 -12.49
C GLY A 19 -8.92 -23.76 -13.44
N TRP A 20 -8.11 -22.79 -13.82
CA TRP A 20 -8.54 -21.64 -14.61
C TRP A 20 -8.08 -21.70 -16.07
N SER A 21 -8.99 -21.30 -16.97
CA SER A 21 -8.61 -20.97 -18.34
C SER A 21 -8.03 -19.56 -18.44
N GLY A 22 -7.28 -19.27 -19.51
CA GLY A 22 -6.79 -17.91 -19.78
C GLY A 22 -7.92 -16.87 -19.89
N ALA A 23 -9.08 -17.27 -20.41
CA ALA A 23 -10.25 -16.39 -20.46
C ALA A 23 -10.79 -16.06 -19.06
N ARG A 24 -10.74 -17.00 -18.12
CA ARG A 24 -11.14 -16.76 -16.74
C ARG A 24 -10.16 -15.82 -16.05
N LEU A 25 -8.85 -16.06 -16.17
CA LEU A 25 -7.83 -15.15 -15.63
C LEU A 25 -8.04 -13.73 -16.14
N ALA A 26 -8.26 -13.53 -17.44
CA ALA A 26 -8.48 -12.21 -18.02
C ALA A 26 -9.70 -11.49 -17.38
N ARG A 27 -10.81 -12.20 -17.20
CA ARG A 27 -12.01 -11.64 -16.55
C ARG A 27 -11.76 -11.24 -15.10
N GLU A 28 -11.09 -12.10 -14.33
CA GLU A 28 -10.79 -11.81 -12.92
C GLU A 28 -9.81 -10.64 -12.78
N ILE A 29 -8.82 -10.53 -13.67
CA ILE A 29 -7.92 -9.37 -13.73
C ILE A 29 -8.69 -8.08 -14.02
N ASN A 30 -9.59 -8.08 -15.01
CA ASN A 30 -10.39 -6.89 -15.33
C ASN A 30 -11.30 -6.50 -14.15
N ARG A 31 -11.89 -7.49 -13.47
CA ARG A 31 -12.69 -7.23 -12.26
C ARG A 31 -11.85 -6.61 -11.15
N ALA A 32 -10.70 -7.19 -10.86
CA ALA A 32 -9.78 -6.65 -9.85
C ALA A 32 -9.24 -5.26 -10.25
N ALA A 33 -9.05 -5.00 -11.54
CA ALA A 33 -8.71 -3.67 -12.03
C ALA A 33 -9.81 -2.65 -11.73
N THR A 34 -11.07 -3.00 -12.00
CA THR A 34 -12.23 -2.14 -11.72
C THR A 34 -12.35 -1.86 -10.20
N GLU A 35 -12.13 -2.87 -9.34
CA GLU A 35 -12.08 -2.71 -7.88
C GLU A 35 -11.01 -1.68 -7.44
N ASN A 36 -9.95 -1.53 -8.24
CA ASN A 36 -8.86 -0.57 -8.00
C ASN A 36 -9.02 0.75 -8.78
N GLY A 37 -10.19 0.98 -9.40
CA GLY A 37 -10.44 2.18 -10.19
C GLY A 37 -9.67 2.25 -11.51
N LEU A 38 -9.18 1.10 -12.00
CA LEU A 38 -8.47 0.98 -13.26
C LEU A 38 -9.39 0.44 -14.35
N GLU A 39 -9.32 1.01 -15.54
CA GLU A 39 -9.98 0.48 -16.72
C GLU A 39 -9.01 -0.42 -17.49
N THR A 40 -9.31 -1.71 -17.57
CA THR A 40 -8.53 -2.69 -18.34
C THR A 40 -9.46 -3.59 -19.14
N HIS A 41 -8.99 -4.02 -20.30
CA HIS A 41 -9.75 -4.86 -21.22
C HIS A 41 -8.90 -6.04 -21.70
N TYR A 42 -8.38 -6.82 -20.74
CA TYR A 42 -7.66 -8.03 -21.10
C TYR A 42 -8.64 -9.12 -21.55
N ASP A 43 -8.22 -9.90 -22.53
CA ASP A 43 -8.95 -11.00 -23.09
C ASP A 43 -8.13 -12.30 -23.08
N ARG A 44 -8.72 -13.39 -23.59
CA ARG A 44 -8.01 -14.68 -23.74
C ARG A 44 -6.74 -14.55 -24.57
N THR A 45 -6.72 -13.68 -25.56
CA THR A 45 -5.59 -13.48 -26.48
C THR A 45 -4.43 -12.85 -25.76
N ALA A 46 -4.70 -11.83 -24.93
CA ALA A 46 -3.68 -11.18 -24.08
C ALA A 46 -3.00 -12.22 -23.16
N VAL A 47 -3.80 -13.04 -22.46
CA VAL A 47 -3.25 -14.10 -21.61
C VAL A 47 -2.51 -15.16 -22.43
N GLY A 48 -2.98 -15.50 -23.65
CA GLY A 48 -2.28 -16.36 -24.58
C GLY A 48 -0.87 -15.86 -24.92
N HIS A 49 -0.72 -14.56 -25.13
CA HIS A 49 0.59 -13.92 -25.34
C HIS A 49 1.49 -14.01 -24.11
N TRP A 50 0.92 -13.86 -22.90
CA TRP A 50 1.69 -14.01 -21.65
C TRP A 50 2.17 -15.45 -21.46
N LEU A 51 1.33 -16.42 -21.76
CA LEU A 51 1.69 -17.85 -21.73
C LEU A 51 2.75 -18.21 -22.77
N ALA A 52 2.82 -17.45 -23.88
CA ALA A 52 3.85 -17.58 -24.89
C ALA A 52 5.16 -16.84 -24.57
N GLY A 53 5.25 -16.22 -23.36
CA GLY A 53 6.44 -15.52 -22.86
C GLY A 53 6.48 -14.01 -23.11
N THR A 54 5.35 -13.40 -23.51
CA THR A 54 5.26 -11.94 -23.54
C THR A 54 4.96 -11.43 -22.12
N ARG A 55 5.68 -10.42 -21.66
CA ARG A 55 5.43 -9.80 -20.37
C ARG A 55 4.48 -8.61 -20.53
N PRO A 56 3.40 -8.53 -19.73
CA PRO A 56 2.50 -7.39 -19.73
C PRO A 56 3.16 -6.15 -19.11
N ARG A 57 2.55 -4.99 -19.34
CA ARG A 57 2.87 -3.78 -18.57
C ARG A 57 2.22 -3.87 -17.18
N ARG A 58 2.79 -3.17 -16.19
CA ARG A 58 2.09 -2.94 -14.93
C ARG A 58 0.75 -2.25 -15.22
N PRO A 59 -0.32 -2.56 -14.49
CA PRO A 59 -0.40 -3.37 -13.27
C PRO A 59 -0.80 -4.84 -13.50
N ALA A 60 -0.84 -5.35 -14.75
CA ALA A 60 -1.41 -6.67 -15.05
C ALA A 60 -0.75 -7.83 -14.28
N ALA A 61 0.57 -7.78 -14.06
CA ALA A 61 1.27 -8.82 -13.31
C ALA A 61 0.86 -8.85 -11.83
N GLU A 62 0.68 -7.67 -11.24
CA GLU A 62 0.25 -7.50 -9.84
C GLU A 62 -1.20 -7.97 -9.67
N LEU A 63 -2.07 -7.58 -10.60
CA LEU A 63 -3.47 -8.02 -10.61
C LEU A 63 -3.61 -9.53 -10.85
N ALA A 64 -2.77 -10.11 -11.72
CA ALA A 64 -2.75 -11.56 -11.93
C ALA A 64 -2.34 -12.31 -10.65
N ALA A 65 -1.29 -11.84 -9.98
CA ALA A 65 -0.85 -12.39 -8.70
C ALA A 65 -1.94 -12.28 -7.63
N GLU A 66 -2.61 -11.14 -7.55
CA GLU A 66 -3.68 -10.88 -6.59
C GLU A 66 -4.88 -11.82 -6.80
N VAL A 67 -5.40 -11.93 -8.02
CA VAL A 67 -6.59 -12.77 -8.27
C VAL A 67 -6.28 -14.26 -8.08
N LEU A 68 -5.05 -14.68 -8.39
CA LEU A 68 -4.60 -16.03 -8.11
C LEU A 68 -4.44 -16.28 -6.60
N SER A 69 -3.90 -15.31 -5.86
CA SER A 69 -3.79 -15.40 -4.40
C SER A 69 -5.16 -15.56 -3.73
N ARG A 70 -6.13 -14.74 -4.14
CA ARG A 70 -7.52 -14.81 -3.63
C ARG A 70 -8.15 -16.18 -3.87
N HIS A 71 -7.94 -16.71 -5.07
CA HIS A 71 -8.58 -17.98 -5.46
C HIS A 71 -7.92 -19.19 -4.81
N LEU A 72 -6.57 -19.20 -4.75
CA LEU A 72 -5.80 -20.31 -4.19
C LEU A 72 -5.72 -20.29 -2.66
N GLY A 73 -6.19 -19.21 -2.01
CA GLY A 73 -6.11 -19.04 -0.55
C GLY A 73 -4.68 -18.98 -0.02
N ARG A 74 -3.71 -18.70 -0.87
CA ARG A 74 -2.29 -18.51 -0.52
C ARG A 74 -1.70 -17.33 -1.26
N THR A 75 -0.63 -16.78 -0.72
CA THR A 75 0.11 -15.72 -1.40
C THR A 75 0.74 -16.23 -2.68
N VAL A 76 0.45 -15.57 -3.80
CA VAL A 76 1.14 -15.68 -5.09
C VAL A 76 1.78 -14.33 -5.38
N THR A 77 3.09 -14.30 -5.54
CA THR A 77 3.80 -13.04 -5.85
C THR A 77 3.83 -12.78 -7.36
N PRO A 78 3.97 -11.52 -7.82
CA PRO A 78 4.18 -11.21 -9.23
C PRO A 78 5.38 -11.97 -9.83
N GLY A 79 6.43 -12.21 -9.07
CA GLY A 79 7.59 -13.02 -9.47
C GLY A 79 7.23 -14.47 -9.73
N GLU A 80 6.39 -15.09 -8.89
CA GLU A 80 5.90 -16.45 -9.09
C GLU A 80 5.09 -16.63 -10.38
N THR A 81 4.49 -15.55 -10.91
CA THR A 81 3.78 -15.59 -12.19
C THR A 81 4.70 -15.51 -13.40
N ASP A 82 5.99 -15.17 -13.23
CA ASP A 82 6.95 -14.83 -14.31
C ASP A 82 6.41 -13.81 -15.33
N LEU A 83 5.49 -12.95 -14.89
CA LEU A 83 4.98 -11.84 -15.70
C LEU A 83 5.81 -10.56 -15.54
N VAL A 84 6.72 -10.52 -14.59
CA VAL A 84 7.69 -9.44 -14.37
C VAL A 84 9.09 -9.88 -14.78
N ALA A 85 9.93 -8.92 -15.22
CA ALA A 85 11.33 -9.23 -15.48
C ALA A 85 12.07 -9.43 -14.16
N ALA A 86 12.99 -10.41 -14.09
CA ALA A 86 13.81 -10.64 -12.90
C ALA A 86 14.57 -9.39 -12.43
N ALA A 87 14.96 -8.49 -13.36
CA ALA A 87 15.55 -7.20 -13.04
C ALA A 87 14.54 -6.18 -12.46
N ALA A 88 13.23 -6.41 -12.66
CA ALA A 88 12.16 -5.58 -12.07
C ALA A 88 11.73 -6.11 -10.69
N GLU A 89 12.16 -7.30 -10.29
CA GLU A 89 12.09 -7.81 -8.92
C GLU A 89 12.98 -6.99 -7.96
N GLY A 90 13.82 -6.10 -8.49
CA GLY A 90 14.72 -5.23 -7.74
C GLY A 90 14.04 -4.27 -6.76
N ARG A 91 12.72 -4.17 -6.80
CA ARG A 91 11.92 -3.61 -5.71
C ARG A 91 10.58 -4.36 -5.72
N PRO A 92 10.37 -5.41 -4.88
CA PRO A 92 9.01 -5.72 -4.48
C PRO A 92 8.40 -4.36 -4.11
N ALA A 93 7.17 -4.09 -4.54
CA ALA A 93 6.43 -2.95 -3.94
C ALA A 93 6.77 -3.04 -2.46
N ALA A 94 7.67 -2.16 -1.99
CA ALA A 94 8.53 -2.46 -0.86
C ALA A 94 7.59 -2.88 0.23
N ALA A 95 7.76 -4.11 0.73
CA ALA A 95 6.84 -4.60 1.74
C ALA A 95 6.73 -3.43 2.72
N PRO A 96 5.57 -2.82 2.91
CA PRO A 96 5.45 -1.52 3.61
C PRO A 96 6.10 -1.53 4.99
N TRP A 97 6.36 -2.74 5.50
CA TRP A 97 7.09 -3.05 6.72
C TRP A 97 8.60 -2.79 6.67
N ARG A 98 9.20 -2.67 5.47
CA ARG A 98 10.63 -2.40 5.28
C ARG A 98 10.92 -0.92 5.05
N GLU A 99 9.88 -0.13 4.77
CA GLU A 99 10.00 1.31 4.63
C GLU A 99 9.79 2.00 5.97
N ASP A 100 10.46 3.13 6.15
CA ASP A 100 10.19 4.02 7.27
C ASP A 100 8.74 4.52 7.15
N ALA A 101 7.95 4.34 8.22
CA ALA A 101 6.52 4.69 8.22
C ALA A 101 6.30 6.18 7.94
N VAL A 102 7.24 7.05 8.32
CA VAL A 102 7.15 8.49 8.09
C VAL A 102 7.41 8.83 6.64
N GLU A 103 8.43 8.21 6.02
CA GLU A 103 8.71 8.35 4.58
C GLU A 103 7.52 7.86 3.76
N HIS A 104 6.90 6.77 4.20
CA HIS A 104 5.71 6.23 3.55
C HIS A 104 4.52 7.20 3.64
N LEU A 105 4.29 7.84 4.80
CA LEU A 105 3.24 8.86 4.96
C LEU A 105 3.48 10.06 4.03
N GLU A 106 4.71 10.58 3.96
CA GLU A 106 5.06 11.70 3.09
C GLU A 106 4.79 11.35 1.62
N ARG A 107 5.18 10.15 1.20
CA ARG A 107 4.93 9.67 -0.15
C ARG A 107 3.44 9.55 -0.45
N LEU A 108 2.65 8.94 0.44
CA LEU A 108 1.21 8.80 0.26
C LEU A 108 0.50 10.15 0.17
N GLY A 109 0.91 11.14 0.94
CA GLY A 109 0.34 12.49 0.89
C GLY A 109 0.70 13.29 -0.37
N ALA A 110 1.78 12.91 -1.06
CA ALA A 110 2.17 13.54 -2.33
C ALA A 110 1.33 13.08 -3.53
N PHE A 111 0.58 11.97 -3.39
CA PHE A 111 -0.24 11.44 -4.48
C PHE A 111 -1.48 12.29 -4.73
N ARG A 112 -1.60 12.78 -5.96
CA ARG A 112 -2.82 13.39 -6.49
C ARG A 112 -3.64 12.32 -7.21
N GLU A 113 -4.93 12.26 -6.91
CA GLU A 113 -5.97 11.33 -7.37
C GLU A 113 -5.75 10.56 -8.68
N ARG A 114 -6.25 9.31 -8.69
CA ARG A 114 -6.49 8.38 -9.82
C ARG A 114 -5.34 8.11 -10.80
N CYS A 115 -4.45 9.05 -11.06
CA CYS A 115 -3.33 8.85 -11.99
C CYS A 115 -2.17 8.06 -11.38
N ASP A 116 -2.12 7.93 -10.05
CA ASP A 116 -0.94 7.41 -9.33
C ASP A 116 -1.13 5.96 -8.83
N VAL A 117 -2.23 5.30 -9.18
CA VAL A 117 -2.50 3.90 -8.79
C VAL A 117 -1.39 2.97 -9.27
N THR A 118 -0.79 3.28 -10.42
CA THR A 118 0.35 2.52 -10.97
C THR A 118 1.62 2.60 -10.11
N LEU A 119 1.76 3.65 -9.29
CA LEU A 119 2.90 3.86 -8.40
C LEU A 119 2.71 3.19 -7.03
N LEU A 120 1.46 3.09 -6.56
CA LEU A 120 1.13 2.46 -5.28
C LEU A 120 0.98 0.94 -5.39
N GLY A 121 0.88 0.41 -6.61
CA GLY A 121 0.53 -0.98 -6.85
C GLY A 121 -0.97 -1.25 -6.69
N ALA A 122 -1.40 -2.45 -7.07
CA ALA A 122 -2.76 -2.90 -6.85
C ALA A 122 -2.96 -3.30 -5.38
N TYR A 123 -4.21 -3.22 -4.89
CA TYR A 123 -4.57 -3.88 -3.63
C TYR A 123 -4.15 -5.35 -3.68
N SER A 124 -3.36 -5.79 -2.72
CA SER A 124 -2.74 -7.11 -2.77
C SER A 124 -2.78 -7.84 -1.44
N LEU A 125 -3.25 -9.09 -1.45
CA LEU A 125 -3.13 -9.98 -0.31
C LEU A 125 -1.67 -10.33 0.00
N ALA A 126 -0.79 -10.31 -1.00
CA ALA A 126 0.65 -10.51 -0.79
C ALA A 126 1.26 -9.43 0.11
N ALA A 127 0.71 -8.22 0.09
CA ALA A 127 1.11 -7.14 0.99
C ALA A 127 0.64 -7.37 2.44
N LEU A 128 -0.29 -8.29 2.66
CA LEU A 128 -0.77 -8.66 4.00
C LEU A 128 0.05 -9.78 4.64
N THR A 129 1.06 -10.33 3.96
CA THR A 129 2.02 -11.23 4.62
C THR A 129 2.74 -10.43 5.72
N VAL A 130 2.24 -10.64 6.92
CA VAL A 130 2.76 -10.01 8.12
C VAL A 130 4.20 -10.52 8.32
N PRO A 131 5.21 -9.66 8.30
CA PRO A 131 6.58 -10.11 8.55
C PRO A 131 6.68 -10.68 9.96
N ASN A 132 7.56 -11.65 10.13
CA ASN A 132 7.92 -12.10 11.45
C ASN A 132 8.42 -10.88 12.26
N TRP A 133 7.70 -10.53 13.33
CA TRP A 133 7.82 -9.32 14.13
C TRP A 133 9.19 -9.06 14.79
N SER A 134 10.15 -9.93 14.55
CA SER A 134 11.53 -9.78 15.03
C SER A 134 12.37 -8.75 14.26
N THR A 135 11.90 -8.26 13.11
CA THR A 135 12.63 -7.26 12.32
C THR A 135 12.21 -5.86 12.77
N ARG A 136 12.99 -5.25 13.63
CA ARG A 136 12.80 -3.87 14.10
C ARG A 136 12.93 -2.90 12.91
N THR A 137 11.84 -2.24 12.56
CA THR A 137 11.91 -1.04 11.74
C THR A 137 12.19 0.13 12.68
N THR A 138 13.41 0.59 12.72
CA THR A 138 13.78 1.82 13.44
C THR A 138 13.28 3.00 12.62
N LEU A 139 12.45 3.88 13.22
CA LEU A 139 12.16 5.18 12.62
C LEU A 139 13.47 5.97 12.52
N ALA A 140 13.84 6.37 11.30
CA ALA A 140 15.02 7.20 11.11
C ALA A 140 14.82 8.56 11.80
N LEU A 141 15.68 8.88 12.75
CA LEU A 141 15.70 10.17 13.40
C LEU A 141 16.32 11.17 12.44
N GLY A 142 15.50 12.06 11.89
CA GLY A 142 15.99 13.18 11.08
C GLY A 142 16.66 14.23 11.99
N THR A 143 17.75 14.79 11.53
CA THR A 143 18.36 16.00 12.12
C THR A 143 17.52 17.21 11.78
N ALA A 144 16.35 17.35 12.40
CA ALA A 144 15.50 18.51 12.19
C ALA A 144 15.92 19.64 13.14
N GLN A 145 16.20 20.81 12.57
CA GLN A 145 16.46 22.03 13.32
C GLN A 145 15.26 22.42 14.20
N PRO A 146 15.53 22.87 15.44
CA PRO A 146 14.47 23.17 16.39
C PRO A 146 13.86 24.53 16.10
N ARG A 147 12.60 24.55 15.64
CA ARG A 147 11.73 25.71 15.83
C ARG A 147 10.65 25.33 16.82
N GLN A 148 10.82 25.87 18.02
CA GLN A 148 10.23 25.54 19.30
C GLN A 148 8.71 25.71 19.36
N ARG A 149 7.95 24.70 18.95
CA ARG A 149 6.73 24.36 19.69
C ARG A 149 7.05 23.17 20.57
N SER A 150 6.52 23.14 21.78
CA SER A 150 6.67 21.99 22.66
C SER A 150 6.05 20.76 22.01
N ALA A 151 6.75 19.63 21.99
CA ALA A 151 6.20 18.38 21.46
C ALA A 151 4.89 17.97 22.14
N ALA A 152 4.64 18.40 23.39
CA ALA A 152 3.38 18.21 24.06
C ALA A 152 2.24 18.98 23.38
N HIS A 153 2.48 20.20 22.91
CA HIS A 153 1.50 20.99 22.17
C HIS A 153 1.17 20.35 20.81
N ASP A 154 2.17 19.85 20.10
CA ASP A 154 1.97 19.14 18.84
C ASP A 154 1.08 17.88 19.01
N ILE A 155 1.20 17.18 20.15
CA ILE A 155 0.35 16.02 20.47
C ILE A 155 -1.10 16.44 20.75
N ASP A 156 -1.32 17.53 21.46
CA ASP A 156 -2.66 18.04 21.75
C ASP A 156 -3.34 18.57 20.48
N ASP A 157 -2.57 19.21 19.60
CA ASP A 157 -3.04 19.59 18.26
C ASP A 157 -3.44 18.35 17.44
N ALA A 158 -2.61 17.30 17.45
CA ALA A 158 -2.90 16.05 16.75
C ALA A 158 -4.17 15.35 17.29
N ARG A 159 -4.38 15.34 18.60
CA ARG A 159 -5.60 14.82 19.22
C ARG A 159 -6.84 15.62 18.84
N THR A 160 -6.71 16.94 18.80
CA THR A 160 -7.77 17.86 18.37
C THR A 160 -8.15 17.59 16.91
N MET A 161 -7.16 17.43 16.05
CA MET A 161 -7.38 17.09 14.64
C MET A 161 -8.01 15.71 14.46
N LEU A 162 -7.59 14.71 15.24
CA LEU A 162 -8.23 13.40 15.24
C LEU A 162 -9.72 13.50 15.59
N ALA A 163 -10.08 14.23 16.65
CA ALA A 163 -11.46 14.42 17.04
C ALA A 163 -12.28 15.20 15.99
N LEU A 164 -11.67 16.21 15.34
CA LEU A 164 -12.29 16.96 14.27
C LEU A 164 -12.57 16.10 13.05
N PHE A 165 -11.58 15.37 12.55
CA PHE A 165 -11.71 14.49 11.39
C PHE A 165 -12.70 13.36 11.66
N SER A 166 -12.68 12.74 12.85
CA SER A 166 -13.63 11.68 13.22
C SER A 166 -15.08 12.18 13.22
N ARG A 167 -15.34 13.38 13.75
CA ARG A 167 -16.68 13.99 13.71
C ARG A 167 -17.11 14.31 12.30
N HIS A 168 -16.22 14.84 11.49
CA HIS A 168 -16.52 15.18 10.12
C HIS A 168 -16.84 13.93 9.29
N ASP A 169 -16.05 12.88 9.46
CA ASP A 169 -16.26 11.57 8.83
C ASP A 169 -17.64 10.99 9.18
N ALA A 170 -17.99 11.01 10.48
CA ALA A 170 -19.28 10.53 10.97
C ALA A 170 -20.48 11.34 10.42
N SER A 171 -20.28 12.63 10.09
CA SER A 171 -21.35 13.52 9.63
C SER A 171 -21.50 13.52 8.10
N PHE A 172 -20.43 13.40 7.36
CA PHE A 172 -20.38 13.63 5.90
C PHE A 172 -19.73 12.50 5.10
N GLY A 173 -19.23 11.48 5.79
CA GLY A 173 -18.51 10.35 5.19
C GLY A 173 -17.07 10.64 4.76
N GLY A 174 -16.31 9.57 4.54
CA GLY A 174 -14.86 9.60 4.29
C GLY A 174 -14.41 10.39 3.07
N GLY A 175 -15.25 10.50 2.04
CA GLY A 175 -14.87 11.11 0.78
C GLY A 175 -14.39 12.57 0.87
N GLN A 176 -14.96 13.36 1.79
CA GLN A 176 -14.57 14.76 1.98
C GLN A 176 -13.35 14.91 2.89
N VAL A 177 -13.18 14.00 3.85
CA VAL A 177 -12.13 14.07 4.88
C VAL A 177 -10.80 13.58 4.35
N ARG A 178 -10.80 12.57 3.48
CA ARG A 178 -9.58 11.82 3.08
C ARG A 178 -8.44 12.69 2.58
N ARG A 179 -8.71 13.70 1.73
CA ARG A 179 -7.67 14.58 1.17
C ARG A 179 -7.03 15.47 2.23
N ALA A 180 -7.87 16.07 3.07
CA ALA A 180 -7.40 16.93 4.14
C ALA A 180 -6.58 16.13 5.15
N LEU A 181 -7.03 14.92 5.46
CA LEU A 181 -6.36 14.02 6.39
C LEU A 181 -5.04 13.47 5.83
N SER A 182 -5.01 13.07 4.54
CA SER A 182 -3.77 12.67 3.86
C SER A 182 -2.74 13.80 3.85
N GLY A 183 -3.18 15.02 3.52
CA GLY A 183 -2.34 16.20 3.57
C GLY A 183 -1.80 16.50 4.97
N TYR A 184 -2.66 16.45 5.99
CA TYR A 184 -2.26 16.65 7.38
C TYR A 184 -1.22 15.63 7.85
N LEU A 185 -1.44 14.35 7.55
CA LEU A 185 -0.50 13.26 7.86
C LEU A 185 0.88 13.50 7.24
N ALA A 186 0.93 13.87 5.97
CA ALA A 186 2.20 14.02 5.25
C ALA A 186 2.92 15.33 5.56
N THR A 187 2.19 16.46 5.64
CA THR A 187 2.82 17.78 5.73
C THR A 187 3.00 18.29 7.15
N THR A 188 2.23 17.76 8.09
CA THR A 188 2.24 18.23 9.49
C THR A 188 2.73 17.13 10.43
N LEU A 189 2.10 15.97 10.40
CA LEU A 189 2.38 14.92 11.38
C LEU A 189 3.70 14.20 11.09
N ALA A 190 4.02 13.91 9.82
CA ALA A 190 5.26 13.24 9.44
C ALA A 190 6.52 14.03 9.89
N PRO A 191 6.61 15.36 9.68
CA PRO A 191 7.69 16.16 10.26
C PRO A 191 7.78 16.09 11.79
N TRP A 192 6.66 16.02 12.50
CA TRP A 192 6.68 15.91 13.97
C TRP A 192 7.23 14.55 14.42
N LEU A 193 6.89 13.48 13.74
CA LEU A 193 7.41 12.14 14.00
C LEU A 193 8.92 12.02 13.79
N ARG A 194 9.54 12.89 12.98
CA ARG A 194 11.00 12.93 12.76
C ARG A 194 11.76 13.70 13.83
N ARG A 195 11.06 14.48 14.67
CA ARG A 195 11.73 15.27 15.72
C ARG A 195 12.27 14.38 16.82
N ASP A 196 13.40 14.78 17.38
CA ASP A 196 13.92 14.19 18.61
C ASP A 196 13.07 14.68 19.79
N THR A 197 12.44 13.75 20.50
CA THR A 197 11.57 14.05 21.65
C THR A 197 11.78 12.99 22.73
N SER A 198 11.31 13.29 23.95
CA SER A 198 11.38 12.30 25.03
C SER A 198 10.61 11.02 24.66
N PRO A 199 11.03 9.84 25.14
CA PRO A 199 10.39 8.57 24.83
C PRO A 199 8.89 8.54 25.11
N ARG A 200 8.44 9.23 26.17
CA ARG A 200 7.03 9.32 26.54
C ARG A 200 6.24 10.11 25.49
N LEU A 201 6.69 11.31 25.15
CA LEU A 201 6.02 12.17 24.16
C LEU A 201 6.03 11.53 22.78
N ARG A 202 7.13 10.84 22.41
CA ARG A 202 7.21 10.09 21.16
C ARG A 202 6.16 8.98 21.10
N ARG A 203 5.96 8.24 22.18
CA ARG A 203 4.96 7.18 22.29
C ARG A 203 3.55 7.72 22.09
N ASP A 204 3.23 8.82 22.77
CA ASP A 204 1.94 9.51 22.66
C ASP A 204 1.71 10.00 21.23
N LEU A 205 2.71 10.60 20.60
CA LEU A 205 2.62 11.09 19.22
C LEU A 205 2.43 9.93 18.22
N VAL A 206 3.20 8.84 18.36
CA VAL A 206 3.07 7.65 17.50
C VAL A 206 1.69 7.00 17.65
N THR A 207 1.14 6.97 18.87
CA THR A 207 -0.21 6.45 19.11
C THR A 207 -1.27 7.26 18.36
N VAL A 208 -1.24 8.59 18.47
CA VAL A 208 -2.18 9.46 17.77
C VAL A 208 -1.99 9.40 16.25
N ALA A 209 -0.74 9.31 15.81
CA ALA A 209 -0.41 9.14 14.39
C ALA A 209 -0.98 7.84 13.81
N GLY A 210 -0.89 6.74 14.56
CA GLY A 210 -1.50 5.47 14.18
C GLY A 210 -3.02 5.55 14.06
N GLN A 211 -3.69 6.24 14.99
CA GLN A 211 -5.14 6.46 14.94
C GLN A 211 -5.56 7.33 13.74
N LEU A 212 -4.80 8.39 13.44
CA LEU A 212 -5.04 9.24 12.27
C LEU A 212 -4.79 8.48 10.96
N ALA A 213 -3.76 7.64 10.90
CA ALA A 213 -3.51 6.79 9.74
C ALA A 213 -4.62 5.76 9.53
N TYR A 214 -5.13 5.15 10.61
CA TYR A 214 -6.30 4.26 10.57
C TYR A 214 -7.55 4.98 10.04
N LEU A 215 -7.87 6.17 10.55
CA LEU A 215 -9.00 6.97 10.08
C LEU A 215 -8.85 7.35 8.60
N CYS A 216 -7.63 7.69 8.17
CA CYS A 216 -7.32 7.97 6.77
C CYS A 216 -7.54 6.75 5.88
N ALA A 217 -7.11 5.58 6.35
CA ALA A 217 -7.35 4.31 5.65
C ALA A 217 -8.84 4.04 5.49
N PHE A 218 -9.61 4.21 6.55
CA PHE A 218 -11.07 4.03 6.53
C PHE A 218 -11.75 4.98 5.55
N ALA A 219 -11.40 6.27 5.56
CA ALA A 219 -11.93 7.26 4.62
C ALA A 219 -11.61 6.93 3.13
N HIS A 220 -10.44 6.33 2.86
CA HIS A 220 -10.12 5.84 1.53
C HIS A 220 -10.91 4.58 1.18
N PHE A 221 -11.11 3.67 2.14
CA PHE A 221 -11.92 2.48 1.96
C PHE A 221 -13.37 2.82 1.58
N ASP A 222 -14.00 3.74 2.29
CA ASP A 222 -15.35 4.24 1.99
C ASP A 222 -15.45 4.91 0.61
N SER A 223 -14.34 5.43 0.11
CA SER A 223 -14.24 6.03 -1.22
C SER A 223 -13.90 5.02 -2.32
N ASN A 224 -13.91 3.70 -2.04
CA ASN A 224 -13.50 2.61 -2.93
C ASN A 224 -12.05 2.73 -3.45
N LEU A 225 -11.18 3.38 -2.69
CA LEU A 225 -9.76 3.51 -2.98
C LEU A 225 -8.96 2.47 -2.16
N HIS A 226 -9.26 1.18 -2.40
CA HIS A 226 -8.81 0.07 -1.55
C HIS A 226 -7.29 -0.09 -1.48
N ASN A 227 -6.55 0.24 -2.54
CA ASN A 227 -5.10 0.21 -2.53
C ASN A 227 -4.51 1.29 -1.61
N GLN A 228 -5.02 2.53 -1.65
CA GLN A 228 -4.60 3.59 -0.74
C GLN A 228 -5.01 3.26 0.70
N ALA A 229 -6.23 2.77 0.90
CA ALA A 229 -6.70 2.32 2.21
C ALA A 229 -5.73 1.28 2.80
N GLN A 230 -5.35 0.27 2.01
CA GLN A 230 -4.39 -0.75 2.44
C GLN A 230 -3.06 -0.13 2.86
N GLN A 231 -2.51 0.82 2.09
CA GLN A 231 -1.25 1.47 2.42
C GLN A 231 -1.32 2.24 3.75
N TYR A 232 -2.40 2.99 4.00
CA TYR A 232 -2.57 3.70 5.26
C TYR A 232 -2.80 2.75 6.45
N TYR A 233 -3.51 1.61 6.27
CA TYR A 233 -3.61 0.58 7.30
C TYR A 233 -2.24 0.00 7.66
N LEU A 234 -1.40 -0.26 6.65
CA LEU A 234 -0.06 -0.79 6.86
C LEU A 234 0.84 0.22 7.59
N VAL A 235 0.75 1.51 7.26
CA VAL A 235 1.44 2.57 8.01
C VAL A 235 0.95 2.62 9.46
N GLY A 236 -0.35 2.61 9.69
CA GLY A 236 -0.93 2.61 11.05
C GLY A 236 -0.43 1.43 11.87
N LEU A 237 -0.37 0.25 11.26
CA LEU A 237 0.13 -0.96 11.89
C LEU A 237 1.65 -0.86 12.18
N SER A 238 2.44 -0.33 11.25
CA SER A 238 3.88 -0.10 11.45
C SER A 238 4.15 0.88 12.59
N LEU A 239 3.35 1.96 12.70
CA LEU A 239 3.45 2.89 13.82
C LEU A 239 3.06 2.24 15.14
N ALA A 240 2.00 1.43 15.18
CA ALA A 240 1.56 0.74 16.40
C ALA A 240 2.57 -0.26 16.94
N GLN A 241 3.43 -0.79 16.08
CA GLN A 241 4.44 -1.80 16.44
C GLN A 241 5.80 -1.20 16.78
N ASN A 242 5.96 0.10 16.60
CA ASN A 242 7.22 0.74 16.91
C ASN A 242 7.44 0.69 18.43
N PRO A 243 8.31 -0.19 18.94
CA PRO A 243 8.54 -0.31 20.37
C PRO A 243 9.31 0.93 20.81
N CYS A 244 8.61 1.97 21.23
CA CYS A 244 9.20 3.01 22.07
C CYS A 244 9.50 2.45 23.49
N ASP A 245 9.58 1.13 23.63
CA ASP A 245 9.84 0.43 24.89
C ASP A 245 11.03 -0.50 24.77
N ARG A 246 12.15 -0.06 25.28
CA ARG A 246 12.96 -0.72 26.33
C ARG A 246 14.09 0.18 26.74
#